data_24375ff8e33b743c0a2ec6509c5255bf
#
_entry.id   24375ff8e33b743c0a2ec6509c5255bf
#
_cell.length_a   1.000
_cell.length_b   1.000
_cell.length_c   1.000
_cell.angle_alpha   90.00
_cell.angle_beta   90.00
_cell.angle_gamma   90.00
#
_symmetry.space_group_name_H-M   'P 1'
#
loop_
_entity.id
_entity.type
_entity.pdbx_description
1 polymer ?
#
loop_
_entity_poly.entity_id
_entity_poly.type
_entity_poly.pdbx_seq_one_letter_code
_entity_poly.pdbx_strand_id
1 'polypeptide(L)'
;MSDIVHGIKVDYSRDSLFDELGLIRLKESYMREDENSPQERFAYVSKHFSSNEAHAQRLYEYSSKHWLSYATPILSFGRSKRGLPISCFLNYIEDTAEGLVDNLSETNWLSMMGGGVGIGFGIRSADAISTGVMPHLKIYDASSLAYRQGKTRRGSYAAYLDISHPDIIQFLEMRKPTGDQNMRALNLHHGINISDKFMNIIENCMLDHSYDDSWELIDPHSNEVREVVSAKALWQQILEMRMQTGEPYIHYIDESNRQLPQWLKDKGLKVHQSNLCSEIILPTNEQRTAVCCLSSLNLEYYDEWKNDALFLRDVAEMLDNVLQHFIDNAPDTISRARFSASNERSIGIGALGWHALLQKKNIPWESSLATGLNKQIFSHVRGKLNEANQQLGKERGEAPDAVGTGNRFSHLMAIAPNASSSIIMGNTSPSIEPFR
;
A
#
# COMPACT_ATOMS: atom_id res chain seq x y z
N MET A 1 -2.75 28.77 30.63
CA MET A 1 -1.54 27.92 30.70
C MET A 1 -1.58 27.03 29.47
N SER A 2 -0.51 26.99 28.69
CA SER A 2 -0.45 26.02 27.57
C SER A 2 -0.25 24.65 28.17
N ASP A 3 -1.20 23.75 27.91
CA ASP A 3 -1.13 22.37 28.41
C ASP A 3 0.02 21.65 27.67
N ILE A 4 0.90 21.03 28.45
CA ILE A 4 2.03 20.26 27.93
C ILE A 4 1.74 18.79 28.10
N VAL A 5 1.67 18.07 26.98
CA VAL A 5 1.44 16.63 26.91
C VAL A 5 2.62 15.97 26.20
N HIS A 6 3.28 15.03 26.84
CA HIS A 6 4.49 14.37 26.31
C HIS A 6 5.62 15.36 25.91
N GLY A 7 5.71 16.53 26.57
CA GLY A 7 6.67 17.58 26.24
C GLY A 7 6.26 18.47 25.06
N ILE A 8 5.06 18.30 24.53
CA ILE A 8 4.49 19.07 23.43
C ILE A 8 3.45 20.04 23.94
N LYS A 9 3.51 21.27 23.49
CA LYS A 9 2.47 22.28 23.68
C LYS A 9 1.24 21.87 22.84
N VAL A 10 0.13 21.52 23.50
CA VAL A 10 -1.11 21.14 22.82
C VAL A 10 -2.11 22.28 22.83
N ASP A 11 -2.97 22.30 21.81
CA ASP A 11 -4.07 23.24 21.63
C ASP A 11 -5.41 22.48 21.58
N TYR A 12 -6.06 22.33 22.70
CA TYR A 12 -7.33 21.60 22.83
C TYR A 12 -8.49 22.26 22.05
N SER A 13 -8.39 23.55 21.68
CA SER A 13 -9.41 24.19 20.83
C SER A 13 -9.55 23.52 19.46
N ARG A 14 -8.52 22.83 19.00
CA ARG A 14 -8.52 22.07 17.75
C ARG A 14 -9.38 20.82 17.78
N ASP A 15 -9.88 20.41 18.94
CA ASP A 15 -10.89 19.35 19.03
C ASP A 15 -12.16 19.73 18.28
N SER A 16 -12.42 21.02 18.08
CA SER A 16 -13.53 21.54 17.26
C SER A 16 -13.41 21.25 15.77
N LEU A 17 -12.23 20.82 15.28
CA LEU A 17 -12.03 20.42 13.87
C LEU A 17 -12.59 19.03 13.56
N PHE A 18 -12.91 18.23 14.60
CA PHE A 18 -13.48 16.90 14.44
C PHE A 18 -15.01 16.96 14.48
N ASP A 19 -15.64 16.19 13.59
CA ASP A 19 -17.05 15.88 13.73
C ASP A 19 -17.28 14.71 14.73
N GLU A 20 -18.54 14.44 15.04
CA GLU A 20 -18.92 13.38 15.97
C GLU A 20 -18.42 12.00 15.51
N LEU A 21 -18.54 11.71 14.20
CA LEU A 21 -18.11 10.43 13.62
C LEU A 21 -16.59 10.25 13.71
N GLY A 22 -15.84 11.31 13.45
CA GLY A 22 -14.37 11.34 13.58
C GLY A 22 -13.92 11.07 15.01
N LEU A 23 -14.59 11.69 16.00
CA LEU A 23 -14.31 11.47 17.42
C LEU A 23 -14.63 10.04 17.88
N ILE A 24 -15.77 9.47 17.47
CA ILE A 24 -16.13 8.09 17.75
C ILE A 24 -15.05 7.16 17.17
N ARG A 25 -14.68 7.38 15.92
CA ARG A 25 -13.68 6.56 15.22
C ARG A 25 -12.32 6.61 15.90
N LEU A 26 -11.88 7.79 16.32
CA LEU A 26 -10.63 7.96 17.08
C LEU A 26 -10.65 7.19 18.39
N LYS A 27 -11.69 7.33 19.18
CA LYS A 27 -11.83 6.66 20.48
C LYS A 27 -11.86 5.13 20.34
N GLU A 28 -12.63 4.62 19.41
CA GLU A 28 -12.78 3.17 19.22
C GLU A 28 -11.53 2.49 18.68
N SER A 29 -10.81 3.14 17.76
CA SER A 29 -9.81 2.47 16.95
C SER A 29 -8.37 2.97 17.12
N TYR A 30 -8.16 4.18 17.66
CA TYR A 30 -6.83 4.83 17.63
C TYR A 30 -6.34 5.30 18.99
N MET A 31 -7.19 5.90 19.82
CA MET A 31 -6.81 6.44 21.12
C MET A 31 -6.57 5.32 22.13
N ARG A 32 -5.68 5.56 23.08
CA ARG A 32 -5.45 4.71 24.24
C ARG A 32 -6.51 5.01 25.29
N GLU A 33 -6.72 4.10 26.25
CA GLU A 33 -7.70 4.24 27.32
C GLU A 33 -7.42 5.42 28.27
N ASP A 34 -6.16 5.83 28.37
CA ASP A 34 -5.71 6.96 29.20
C ASP A 34 -5.76 8.32 28.47
N GLU A 35 -6.14 8.36 27.20
CA GLU A 35 -6.24 9.59 26.42
C GLU A 35 -7.69 10.10 26.36
N ASN A 36 -7.88 11.39 26.62
CA ASN A 36 -9.20 12.03 26.69
C ASN A 36 -9.53 12.91 25.49
N SER A 37 -8.51 13.35 24.75
CA SER A 37 -8.63 14.22 23.57
C SER A 37 -7.79 13.71 22.41
N PRO A 38 -8.23 13.91 21.15
CA PRO A 38 -7.41 13.71 19.96
C PRO A 38 -6.04 14.37 20.03
N GLN A 39 -5.93 15.53 20.68
CA GLN A 39 -4.68 16.27 20.83
C GLN A 39 -3.62 15.47 21.60
N GLU A 40 -4.02 14.72 22.61
CA GLU A 40 -3.13 13.84 23.39
C GLU A 40 -2.61 12.69 22.53
N ARG A 41 -3.47 12.12 21.64
CA ARG A 41 -3.09 11.09 20.69
C ARG A 41 -2.06 11.61 19.66
N PHE A 42 -2.31 12.79 19.09
CA PHE A 42 -1.37 13.41 18.16
C PHE A 42 -0.05 13.76 18.82
N ALA A 43 -0.09 14.29 20.06
CA ALA A 43 1.12 14.59 20.82
C ALA A 43 1.96 13.33 21.08
N TYR A 44 1.33 12.22 21.48
CA TYR A 44 2.02 10.96 21.73
C TYR A 44 2.75 10.45 20.46
N VAL A 45 2.02 10.37 19.35
CA VAL A 45 2.57 9.86 18.08
C VAL A 45 3.68 10.77 17.55
N SER A 46 3.47 12.08 17.57
CA SER A 46 4.45 13.07 17.13
C SER A 46 5.73 13.01 17.95
N LYS A 47 5.61 12.85 19.27
CA LYS A 47 6.79 12.71 20.14
C LYS A 47 7.54 11.40 19.87
N HIS A 48 6.81 10.31 19.65
CA HIS A 48 7.40 8.98 19.49
C HIS A 48 8.23 8.85 18.21
N PHE A 49 7.74 9.42 17.10
CA PHE A 49 8.39 9.29 15.79
C PHE A 49 9.16 10.54 15.35
N SER A 50 9.41 11.47 16.25
CA SER A 50 10.26 12.65 15.97
C SER A 50 11.74 12.39 16.23
N SER A 51 12.59 13.19 15.62
CA SER A 51 14.04 13.15 15.82
C SER A 51 14.50 14.02 17.01
N ASN A 52 13.73 15.04 17.35
CA ASN A 52 14.01 15.98 18.45
C ASN A 52 12.72 16.72 18.85
N GLU A 53 12.80 17.55 19.90
CA GLU A 53 11.63 18.28 20.43
C GLU A 53 11.02 19.27 19.45
N ALA A 54 11.84 19.97 18.68
CA ALA A 54 11.34 20.92 17.68
C ALA A 54 10.60 20.19 16.54
N HIS A 55 11.12 19.06 16.07
CA HIS A 55 10.46 18.20 15.09
C HIS A 55 9.14 17.63 15.66
N ALA A 56 9.14 17.20 16.92
CA ALA A 56 7.94 16.71 17.60
C ALA A 56 6.84 17.76 17.66
N GLN A 57 7.17 19.00 18.03
CA GLN A 57 6.21 20.09 18.08
C GLN A 57 5.63 20.40 16.69
N ARG A 58 6.47 20.43 15.64
CA ARG A 58 5.99 20.67 14.27
C ARG A 58 5.09 19.55 13.75
N LEU A 59 5.46 18.29 13.98
CA LEU A 59 4.60 17.14 13.61
C LEU A 59 3.23 17.20 14.28
N TYR A 60 3.20 17.58 15.57
CA TYR A 60 1.94 17.83 16.27
C TYR A 60 1.15 18.97 15.60
N GLU A 61 1.80 20.10 15.31
CA GLU A 61 1.13 21.21 14.63
C GLU A 61 0.51 20.78 13.30
N TYR A 62 1.24 20.02 12.47
CA TYR A 62 0.74 19.53 11.19
C TYR A 62 -0.44 18.57 11.32
N SER A 63 -0.36 17.60 12.22
CA SER A 63 -1.43 16.62 12.41
C SER A 63 -2.67 17.23 13.07
N SER A 64 -2.48 18.07 14.07
CA SER A 64 -3.58 18.71 14.81
C SER A 64 -4.33 19.78 13.99
N LYS A 65 -3.67 20.38 12.99
CA LYS A 65 -4.29 21.27 11.99
C LYS A 65 -4.91 20.53 10.80
N HIS A 66 -4.89 19.20 10.82
CA HIS A 66 -5.36 18.35 9.73
C HIS A 66 -4.58 18.49 8.41
N TRP A 67 -3.33 18.96 8.44
CA TRP A 67 -2.46 18.99 7.27
C TRP A 67 -1.86 17.63 6.96
N LEU A 68 -1.52 16.86 8.02
CA LEU A 68 -0.91 15.53 7.97
C LEU A 68 -1.83 14.48 8.58
N SER A 69 -2.14 13.45 7.82
CA SER A 69 -2.82 12.26 8.31
C SER A 69 -1.83 11.11 8.47
N TYR A 70 -1.63 10.67 9.70
CA TYR A 70 -0.87 9.46 9.99
C TYR A 70 -1.60 8.22 9.48
N ALA A 71 -0.87 7.28 8.90
CA ALA A 71 -1.45 5.97 8.57
C ALA A 71 -1.96 5.27 9.84
N THR A 72 -2.96 4.41 9.68
CA THR A 72 -3.61 3.70 10.79
C THR A 72 -2.64 3.09 11.80
N PRO A 73 -1.59 2.33 11.41
CA PRO A 73 -0.69 1.71 12.37
C PRO A 73 0.20 2.72 13.12
N ILE A 74 0.49 3.86 12.52
CA ILE A 74 1.23 4.96 13.16
C ILE A 74 0.32 5.65 14.17
N LEU A 75 -0.90 6.03 13.76
CA LEU A 75 -1.84 6.74 14.64
C LEU A 75 -2.31 5.88 15.82
N SER A 76 -2.46 4.57 15.65
CA SER A 76 -2.84 3.64 16.72
C SER A 76 -1.66 3.06 17.51
N PHE A 77 -0.44 3.50 17.24
CA PHE A 77 0.75 2.97 17.89
C PHE A 77 0.70 3.12 19.43
N GLY A 78 1.12 2.07 20.11
CA GLY A 78 1.10 2.03 21.59
C GLY A 78 -0.22 1.53 22.21
N ARG A 79 -1.29 1.27 21.43
CA ARG A 79 -2.50 0.60 21.92
C ARG A 79 -2.31 -0.89 22.20
N SER A 80 -1.49 -1.55 21.39
CA SER A 80 -1.16 -2.96 21.52
C SER A 80 0.32 -3.13 21.86
N LYS A 81 0.63 -4.07 22.75
CA LYS A 81 2.01 -4.40 23.13
C LYS A 81 2.82 -5.04 21.99
N ARG A 82 2.16 -5.58 20.96
CA ARG A 82 2.78 -6.29 19.83
C ARG A 82 2.61 -5.55 18.49
N GLY A 83 1.93 -4.43 18.46
CA GLY A 83 1.70 -3.66 17.23
C GLY A 83 2.97 -3.00 16.74
N LEU A 84 3.30 -3.21 15.45
CA LEU A 84 4.31 -2.45 14.75
C LEU A 84 3.67 -1.26 14.01
N PRO A 85 4.40 -0.17 13.76
CA PRO A 85 3.84 1.02 13.11
C PRO A 85 3.64 0.86 11.59
N ILE A 86 3.71 -0.36 11.08
CA ILE A 86 3.55 -0.73 9.68
C ILE A 86 2.55 -1.87 9.58
N SER A 87 1.64 -1.79 8.62
CA SER A 87 0.56 -2.76 8.44
C SER A 87 0.33 -3.20 6.99
N CYS A 88 1.28 -2.95 6.09
CA CYS A 88 1.15 -3.30 4.69
C CYS A 88 2.43 -3.93 4.18
N PHE A 89 2.30 -5.12 3.59
CA PHE A 89 3.41 -5.96 3.14
C PHE A 89 3.11 -6.60 1.80
N LEU A 90 4.18 -6.90 1.05
CA LEU A 90 4.11 -7.67 -0.19
C LEU A 90 5.13 -8.81 -0.09
N ASN A 91 4.70 -10.04 -0.33
CA ASN A 91 5.61 -11.16 -0.43
C ASN A 91 5.33 -12.02 -1.67
N TYR A 92 6.31 -12.78 -2.08
CA TYR A 92 6.27 -13.58 -3.30
C TYR A 92 6.52 -15.05 -2.96
N ILE A 93 5.71 -15.94 -3.52
CA ILE A 93 5.85 -17.38 -3.34
C ILE A 93 6.70 -17.91 -4.47
N GLU A 94 7.93 -18.31 -4.15
CA GLU A 94 8.79 -19.06 -5.05
C GLU A 94 8.26 -20.48 -5.24
N ASP A 95 8.44 -21.05 -6.44
CA ASP A 95 7.98 -22.40 -6.79
C ASP A 95 8.92 -23.48 -6.23
N THR A 96 9.09 -23.48 -4.91
CA THR A 96 9.89 -24.45 -4.13
C THR A 96 9.12 -24.87 -2.89
N ALA A 97 9.46 -26.02 -2.31
CA ALA A 97 8.83 -26.49 -1.07
C ALA A 97 9.04 -25.48 0.08
N GLU A 98 10.25 -24.95 0.19
CA GLU A 98 10.61 -23.92 1.16
C GLU A 98 9.79 -22.64 0.91
N GLY A 99 9.72 -22.17 -0.35
CA GLY A 99 8.97 -20.99 -0.73
C GLY A 99 7.48 -21.08 -0.35
N LEU A 100 6.86 -22.23 -0.58
CA LEU A 100 5.47 -22.49 -0.23
C LEU A 100 5.21 -22.44 1.28
N VAL A 101 6.08 -23.11 2.07
CA VAL A 101 5.90 -23.22 3.53
C VAL A 101 6.30 -21.92 4.23
N ASP A 102 7.43 -21.35 3.87
CA ASP A 102 7.97 -20.15 4.52
C ASP A 102 7.10 -18.90 4.23
N ASN A 103 6.60 -18.77 3.00
CA ASN A 103 5.70 -17.67 2.68
C ASN A 103 4.38 -17.74 3.48
N LEU A 104 3.78 -18.91 3.61
CA LEU A 104 2.58 -19.10 4.42
C LEU A 104 2.85 -18.77 5.89
N SER A 105 3.98 -19.26 6.44
CA SER A 105 4.38 -18.98 7.81
C SER A 105 4.56 -17.46 8.04
N GLU A 106 5.33 -16.80 7.20
CA GLU A 106 5.54 -15.35 7.28
C GLU A 106 4.23 -14.57 7.17
N THR A 107 3.36 -14.93 6.21
CA THR A 107 2.06 -14.28 6.03
C THR A 107 1.20 -14.39 7.28
N ASN A 108 1.21 -15.53 7.96
CA ASN A 108 0.51 -15.72 9.23
C ASN A 108 1.06 -14.80 10.33
N TRP A 109 2.38 -14.68 10.45
CA TRP A 109 3.01 -13.77 11.40
C TRP A 109 2.67 -12.30 11.11
N LEU A 110 2.75 -11.88 9.85
CA LEU A 110 2.40 -10.53 9.43
C LEU A 110 0.94 -10.20 9.76
N SER A 111 0.03 -11.15 9.52
CA SER A 111 -1.40 -11.00 9.84
C SER A 111 -1.64 -10.83 11.33
N MET A 112 -1.00 -11.63 12.17
CA MET A 112 -1.09 -11.51 13.64
C MET A 112 -0.56 -10.17 14.17
N MET A 113 0.35 -9.52 13.44
CA MET A 113 0.87 -8.19 13.75
C MET A 113 -0.03 -7.06 13.19
N GLY A 114 -1.15 -7.39 12.54
CA GLY A 114 -2.10 -6.44 11.96
C GLY A 114 -1.78 -6.03 10.53
N GLY A 115 -0.89 -6.77 9.86
CA GLY A 115 -0.51 -6.53 8.48
C GLY A 115 -1.54 -7.04 7.46
N GLY A 116 -1.81 -6.24 6.42
CA GLY A 116 -2.39 -6.70 5.17
C GLY A 116 -1.29 -7.14 4.23
N VAL A 117 -1.49 -8.22 3.46
CA VAL A 117 -0.44 -8.78 2.61
C VAL A 117 -0.91 -8.93 1.17
N GLY A 118 -0.15 -8.37 0.23
CA GLY A 118 -0.24 -8.70 -1.20
C GLY A 118 0.70 -9.86 -1.50
N ILE A 119 0.18 -10.94 -2.04
CA ILE A 119 0.91 -12.20 -2.24
C ILE A 119 1.01 -12.49 -3.74
N GLY A 120 2.23 -12.52 -4.27
CA GLY A 120 2.50 -12.95 -5.64
C GLY A 120 2.62 -14.47 -5.72
N PHE A 121 1.76 -15.10 -6.51
CA PHE A 121 1.77 -16.56 -6.72
C PHE A 121 2.68 -16.90 -7.92
N GLY A 122 3.97 -17.10 -7.65
CA GLY A 122 4.96 -17.52 -8.64
C GLY A 122 5.04 -19.04 -8.87
N ILE A 123 4.00 -19.77 -8.44
CA ILE A 123 3.97 -21.23 -8.48
C ILE A 123 3.37 -21.76 -9.79
N ARG A 124 3.76 -22.96 -10.18
CA ARG A 124 3.28 -23.65 -11.39
C ARG A 124 1.83 -24.13 -11.26
N SER A 125 1.21 -24.44 -12.38
CA SER A 125 -0.07 -25.14 -12.42
C SER A 125 0.08 -26.61 -11.98
N ALA A 126 -1.06 -27.33 -11.88
CA ALA A 126 -1.04 -28.73 -11.48
C ALA A 126 -0.29 -29.62 -12.49
N ASP A 127 0.58 -30.49 -11.97
CA ASP A 127 1.33 -31.49 -12.72
C ASP A 127 1.45 -32.80 -11.89
N ALA A 128 2.43 -33.66 -12.19
CA ALA A 128 2.65 -34.89 -11.46
C ALA A 128 3.11 -34.69 -10.00
N ILE A 129 3.64 -33.50 -9.66
CA ILE A 129 4.20 -33.14 -8.35
C ILE A 129 3.41 -32.02 -7.69
N SER A 130 3.02 -31.00 -8.48
CA SER A 130 2.30 -29.81 -8.02
C SER A 130 0.79 -30.01 -8.04
N THR A 131 0.12 -29.48 -7.01
CA THR A 131 -1.36 -29.45 -6.94
C THR A 131 -1.97 -28.22 -7.63
N GLY A 132 -1.14 -27.30 -8.16
CA GLY A 132 -1.58 -26.05 -8.78
C GLY A 132 -1.92 -24.95 -7.77
N VAL A 133 -2.44 -23.85 -8.27
CA VAL A 133 -2.64 -22.61 -7.49
C VAL A 133 -3.84 -22.74 -6.51
N MET A 134 -4.94 -23.35 -6.92
CA MET A 134 -6.19 -23.36 -6.12
C MET A 134 -6.08 -23.95 -4.73
N PRO A 135 -5.44 -25.12 -4.51
CA PRO A 135 -5.27 -25.66 -3.16
C PRO A 135 -4.50 -24.72 -2.22
N HIS A 136 -3.48 -24.03 -2.74
CA HIS A 136 -2.74 -23.03 -1.96
C HIS A 136 -3.60 -21.80 -1.66
N LEU A 137 -4.38 -21.30 -2.61
CA LEU A 137 -5.34 -20.22 -2.36
C LEU A 137 -6.33 -20.57 -1.24
N LYS A 138 -6.80 -21.82 -1.17
CA LYS A 138 -7.68 -22.30 -0.08
C LYS A 138 -7.00 -22.24 1.29
N ILE A 139 -5.69 -22.53 1.36
CA ILE A 139 -4.93 -22.44 2.61
C ILE A 139 -4.85 -20.98 3.04
N TYR A 140 -4.52 -20.05 2.15
CA TYR A 140 -4.46 -18.61 2.46
C TYR A 140 -5.83 -18.04 2.78
N ASP A 141 -6.89 -18.50 2.13
CA ASP A 141 -8.27 -18.13 2.44
C ASP A 141 -8.64 -18.47 3.88
N ALA A 142 -8.41 -19.71 4.30
CA ALA A 142 -8.62 -20.16 5.67
C ALA A 142 -7.69 -19.45 6.68
N SER A 143 -6.44 -19.25 6.30
CA SER A 143 -5.43 -18.56 7.10
C SER A 143 -5.85 -17.12 7.42
N SER A 144 -6.42 -16.40 6.47
CA SER A 144 -6.90 -15.01 6.67
C SER A 144 -7.95 -14.87 7.76
N LEU A 145 -8.72 -15.94 7.99
CA LEU A 145 -9.71 -16.00 9.07
C LEU A 145 -9.10 -16.45 10.40
N ALA A 146 -8.12 -17.35 10.35
CA ALA A 146 -7.51 -17.97 11.54
C ALA A 146 -6.51 -17.03 12.24
N TYR A 147 -5.70 -16.33 11.47
CA TYR A 147 -4.62 -15.46 11.99
C TYR A 147 -4.99 -13.99 11.84
N ARG A 148 -5.30 -13.33 12.97
CA ARG A 148 -5.71 -11.93 13.01
C ARG A 148 -5.21 -11.22 14.26
N GLN A 149 -5.06 -9.91 14.20
CA GLN A 149 -4.73 -9.08 15.35
C GLN A 149 -5.98 -8.84 16.22
N GLY A 150 -6.23 -9.70 17.19
CA GLY A 150 -7.30 -9.53 18.17
C GLY A 150 -8.68 -9.27 17.58
N LYS A 151 -9.49 -8.42 18.22
CA LYS A 151 -10.85 -8.05 17.78
C LYS A 151 -10.88 -6.89 16.77
N THR A 152 -9.80 -6.13 16.66
CA THR A 152 -9.79 -4.82 15.98
C THR A 152 -9.54 -4.90 14.48
N ARG A 153 -8.79 -5.87 13.99
CA ARG A 153 -8.49 -6.00 12.56
C ARG A 153 -8.45 -7.46 12.14
N ARG A 154 -9.20 -7.79 11.08
CA ARG A 154 -9.12 -9.12 10.43
C ARG A 154 -7.85 -9.19 9.60
N GLY A 155 -7.26 -10.39 9.47
CA GLY A 155 -6.28 -10.67 8.44
C GLY A 155 -6.93 -10.44 7.07
N SER A 156 -6.20 -9.79 6.17
CA SER A 156 -6.67 -9.52 4.82
C SER A 156 -5.52 -9.73 3.85
N TYR A 157 -5.73 -10.56 2.84
CA TYR A 157 -4.74 -10.87 1.81
C TYR A 157 -5.32 -10.61 0.43
N ALA A 158 -4.45 -10.19 -0.49
CA ALA A 158 -4.74 -10.17 -1.91
C ALA A 158 -3.76 -11.08 -2.63
N ALA A 159 -4.29 -12.05 -3.38
CA ALA A 159 -3.51 -12.95 -4.22
C ALA A 159 -3.36 -12.34 -5.62
N TYR A 160 -2.15 -12.39 -6.18
CA TYR A 160 -1.85 -11.91 -7.53
C TYR A 160 -1.35 -13.05 -8.40
N LEU A 161 -1.87 -13.12 -9.62
CA LEU A 161 -1.48 -14.11 -10.63
C LEU A 161 -1.29 -13.43 -11.99
N ASP A 162 -0.37 -13.95 -12.80
CA ASP A 162 -0.13 -13.42 -14.14
C ASP A 162 -1.22 -13.84 -15.11
N ILE A 163 -1.58 -12.94 -16.03
CA ILE A 163 -2.61 -13.18 -17.07
C ILE A 163 -2.27 -14.36 -18.00
N SER A 164 -1.01 -14.73 -18.08
CA SER A 164 -0.54 -15.89 -18.87
C SER A 164 -0.52 -17.20 -18.11
N HIS A 165 -0.89 -17.21 -16.81
CA HIS A 165 -0.84 -18.43 -16.01
C HIS A 165 -1.93 -19.44 -16.45
N PRO A 166 -1.62 -20.76 -16.53
CA PRO A 166 -2.61 -21.77 -16.95
C PRO A 166 -3.86 -21.82 -16.04
N ASP A 167 -3.73 -21.54 -14.75
CA ASP A 167 -4.86 -21.57 -13.80
C ASP A 167 -5.65 -20.24 -13.78
N ILE A 168 -5.41 -19.30 -14.71
CA ILE A 168 -5.98 -17.93 -14.67
C ILE A 168 -7.50 -17.94 -14.66
N ILE A 169 -8.17 -18.83 -15.39
CA ILE A 169 -9.63 -18.86 -15.48
C ILE A 169 -10.24 -19.28 -14.13
N GLN A 170 -9.66 -20.29 -13.48
CA GLN A 170 -10.07 -20.73 -12.15
C GLN A 170 -9.83 -19.63 -11.11
N PHE A 171 -8.70 -18.96 -11.20
CA PHE A 171 -8.33 -17.84 -10.33
C PHE A 171 -9.31 -16.67 -10.46
N LEU A 172 -9.75 -16.32 -11.67
CA LEU A 172 -10.76 -15.29 -11.91
C LEU A 172 -12.08 -15.61 -11.21
N GLU A 173 -12.48 -16.86 -11.21
CA GLU A 173 -13.76 -17.31 -10.68
C GLU A 173 -13.75 -17.59 -9.16
N MET A 174 -12.59 -17.51 -8.50
CA MET A 174 -12.47 -17.92 -7.09
C MET A 174 -13.40 -17.19 -6.12
N ARG A 175 -13.85 -15.98 -6.47
CA ARG A 175 -14.76 -15.16 -5.64
C ARG A 175 -16.23 -15.26 -6.02
N LYS A 176 -16.59 -16.06 -7.01
CA LYS A 176 -18.00 -16.33 -7.30
C LYS A 176 -18.65 -17.03 -6.11
N PRO A 177 -19.81 -16.55 -5.61
CA PRO A 177 -20.44 -17.16 -4.44
C PRO A 177 -21.12 -18.50 -4.77
N THR A 178 -21.22 -18.87 -6.03
CA THR A 178 -21.89 -20.08 -6.56
C THR A 178 -20.89 -21.05 -7.18
N GLY A 179 -21.32 -22.28 -7.40
CA GLY A 179 -20.52 -23.35 -8.02
C GLY A 179 -19.80 -24.23 -6.99
N ASP A 180 -18.75 -24.93 -7.41
CA ASP A 180 -17.99 -25.83 -6.54
C ASP A 180 -17.21 -25.04 -5.48
N GLN A 181 -17.56 -25.24 -4.22
CA GLN A 181 -16.93 -24.55 -3.08
C GLN A 181 -15.44 -24.92 -2.90
N ASN A 182 -14.99 -26.04 -3.43
CA ASN A 182 -13.56 -26.39 -3.42
C ASN A 182 -12.75 -25.48 -4.34
N MET A 183 -13.39 -24.85 -5.31
CA MET A 183 -12.79 -23.90 -6.26
C MET A 183 -13.06 -22.45 -5.87
N ARG A 184 -13.41 -22.17 -4.61
CA ARG A 184 -13.75 -20.82 -4.12
C ARG A 184 -12.85 -20.41 -2.96
N ALA A 185 -12.45 -19.13 -2.97
CA ALA A 185 -11.67 -18.48 -1.93
C ALA A 185 -12.28 -17.10 -1.64
N LEU A 186 -13.40 -17.09 -0.91
CA LEU A 186 -14.27 -15.91 -0.75
C LEU A 186 -13.72 -14.86 0.22
N ASN A 187 -12.74 -15.23 1.05
CA ASN A 187 -12.13 -14.33 2.04
C ASN A 187 -10.85 -13.65 1.51
N LEU A 188 -10.33 -14.11 0.36
CA LEU A 188 -9.21 -13.47 -0.32
C LEU A 188 -9.69 -12.42 -1.31
N HIS A 189 -8.95 -11.33 -1.39
CA HIS A 189 -8.97 -10.44 -2.54
C HIS A 189 -8.04 -10.99 -3.63
N HIS A 190 -8.23 -10.59 -4.87
CA HIS A 190 -7.33 -11.01 -5.94
C HIS A 190 -7.08 -9.92 -6.98
N GLY A 191 -5.89 -9.99 -7.58
CA GLY A 191 -5.44 -9.11 -8.65
C GLY A 191 -4.80 -9.90 -9.77
N ILE A 192 -4.78 -9.32 -10.96
CA ILE A 192 -4.15 -9.91 -12.14
C ILE A 192 -3.05 -9.00 -12.61
N ASN A 193 -1.86 -9.57 -12.82
CA ASN A 193 -0.78 -8.91 -13.52
C ASN A 193 -1.04 -8.99 -15.02
N ILE A 194 -1.27 -7.85 -15.64
CA ILE A 194 -1.52 -7.75 -17.09
C ILE A 194 -0.29 -7.19 -17.77
N SER A 195 0.20 -7.91 -18.81
CA SER A 195 1.33 -7.48 -19.62
C SER A 195 0.92 -6.52 -20.73
N ASP A 196 1.88 -5.71 -21.21
CA ASP A 196 1.70 -4.88 -22.39
C ASP A 196 1.35 -5.71 -23.62
N LYS A 197 1.97 -6.90 -23.76
CA LYS A 197 1.69 -7.82 -24.87
C LYS A 197 0.21 -8.20 -24.92
N PHE A 198 -0.41 -8.51 -23.76
CA PHE A 198 -1.83 -8.81 -23.69
C PHE A 198 -2.69 -7.60 -24.09
N MET A 199 -2.42 -6.42 -23.51
CA MET A 199 -3.20 -5.21 -23.82
C MET A 199 -3.05 -4.77 -25.27
N ASN A 200 -1.88 -4.92 -25.88
CA ASN A 200 -1.67 -4.64 -27.30
C ASN A 200 -2.53 -5.54 -28.20
N ILE A 201 -2.72 -6.82 -27.85
CA ILE A 201 -3.65 -7.70 -28.57
C ILE A 201 -5.08 -7.16 -28.44
N ILE A 202 -5.53 -6.80 -27.23
CA ILE A 202 -6.88 -6.25 -27.02
C ILE A 202 -7.07 -4.97 -27.84
N GLU A 203 -6.12 -4.05 -27.81
CA GLU A 203 -6.18 -2.78 -28.52
C GLU A 203 -6.25 -3.00 -30.06
N ASN A 204 -5.42 -3.88 -30.61
CA ASN A 204 -5.46 -4.22 -32.02
C ASN A 204 -6.79 -4.88 -32.42
N CYS A 205 -7.36 -5.75 -31.57
CA CYS A 205 -8.68 -6.34 -31.82
C CYS A 205 -9.84 -5.33 -31.79
N MET A 206 -9.67 -4.22 -31.10
CA MET A 206 -10.65 -3.12 -31.13
C MET A 206 -10.59 -2.34 -32.44
N LEU A 207 -9.40 -2.22 -33.04
CA LEU A 207 -9.17 -1.54 -34.30
C LEU A 207 -9.47 -2.42 -35.52
N ASP A 208 -9.16 -3.70 -35.42
CA ASP A 208 -9.38 -4.70 -36.47
C ASP A 208 -9.99 -5.98 -35.86
N HIS A 209 -11.26 -6.22 -36.12
CA HIS A 209 -11.97 -7.39 -35.62
C HIS A 209 -11.45 -8.73 -36.17
N SER A 210 -10.67 -8.72 -37.25
CA SER A 210 -10.01 -9.90 -37.83
C SER A 210 -8.63 -10.18 -37.25
N TYR A 211 -8.14 -9.33 -36.37
CA TYR A 211 -6.83 -9.50 -35.72
C TYR A 211 -6.79 -10.81 -34.92
N ASP A 212 -5.68 -11.54 -35.01
CA ASP A 212 -5.48 -12.77 -34.23
C ASP A 212 -5.40 -12.48 -32.74
N ASP A 213 -6.37 -12.97 -31.99
CA ASP A 213 -6.49 -12.78 -30.53
C ASP A 213 -5.99 -13.99 -29.73
N SER A 214 -5.16 -14.83 -30.32
CA SER A 214 -4.56 -15.97 -29.64
C SER A 214 -3.68 -15.51 -28.46
N TRP A 215 -3.96 -16.06 -27.27
CA TRP A 215 -3.19 -15.82 -26.07
C TRP A 215 -2.72 -17.15 -25.47
N GLU A 216 -1.40 -17.28 -25.31
CA GLU A 216 -0.78 -18.47 -24.74
C GLU A 216 -0.82 -18.45 -23.20
N LEU A 217 -1.33 -19.52 -22.61
CA LEU A 217 -1.21 -19.80 -21.20
C LEU A 217 0.04 -20.64 -20.97
N ILE A 218 1.00 -20.08 -20.23
CA ILE A 218 2.38 -20.59 -20.12
C ILE A 218 2.64 -20.95 -18.66
N ASP A 219 3.07 -22.17 -18.43
CA ASP A 219 3.48 -22.62 -17.10
C ASP A 219 4.76 -21.86 -16.68
N PRO A 220 4.76 -21.16 -15.51
CA PRO A 220 5.88 -20.31 -15.10
C PRO A 220 7.15 -21.09 -14.73
N HIS A 221 7.05 -22.38 -14.47
CA HIS A 221 8.19 -23.25 -14.12
C HIS A 221 8.83 -23.89 -15.34
N SER A 222 8.03 -24.54 -16.21
CA SER A 222 8.53 -25.24 -17.39
C SER A 222 8.68 -24.35 -18.62
N ASN A 223 8.05 -23.17 -18.64
CA ASN A 223 7.87 -22.30 -19.80
C ASN A 223 7.13 -22.97 -20.99
N GLU A 224 6.41 -24.05 -20.72
CA GLU A 224 5.59 -24.72 -21.75
C GLU A 224 4.25 -24.04 -21.92
N VAL A 225 3.82 -23.90 -23.16
CA VAL A 225 2.45 -23.50 -23.50
C VAL A 225 1.51 -24.65 -23.15
N ARG A 226 0.63 -24.44 -22.18
CA ARG A 226 -0.36 -25.45 -21.75
C ARG A 226 -1.65 -25.36 -22.53
N GLU A 227 -2.04 -24.15 -22.90
CA GLU A 227 -3.28 -23.89 -23.61
C GLU A 227 -3.15 -22.57 -24.40
N VAL A 228 -3.94 -22.44 -25.47
CA VAL A 228 -4.11 -21.18 -26.21
C VAL A 228 -5.58 -20.79 -26.14
N VAL A 229 -5.85 -19.58 -25.65
CA VAL A 229 -7.20 -19.05 -25.46
C VAL A 229 -7.40 -17.75 -26.25
N SER A 230 -8.66 -17.32 -26.38
CA SER A 230 -8.98 -16.00 -26.92
C SER A 230 -8.68 -14.90 -25.89
N ALA A 231 -7.81 -13.96 -26.22
CA ALA A 231 -7.53 -12.79 -25.37
C ALA A 231 -8.80 -11.94 -25.19
N LYS A 232 -9.63 -11.78 -26.22
CA LYS A 232 -10.91 -11.04 -26.12
C LYS A 232 -11.85 -11.69 -25.13
N ALA A 233 -12.02 -13.02 -25.20
CA ALA A 233 -12.89 -13.75 -24.27
C ALA A 233 -12.36 -13.65 -22.84
N LEU A 234 -11.06 -13.77 -22.63
CA LEU A 234 -10.43 -13.64 -21.32
C LEU A 234 -10.61 -12.22 -20.75
N TRP A 235 -10.41 -11.18 -21.57
CA TRP A 235 -10.64 -9.80 -21.16
C TRP A 235 -12.07 -9.52 -20.81
N GLN A 236 -13.02 -10.01 -21.61
CA GLN A 236 -14.44 -9.92 -21.31
C GLN A 236 -14.77 -10.59 -19.97
N GLN A 237 -14.26 -11.77 -19.70
CA GLN A 237 -14.46 -12.48 -18.43
C GLN A 237 -13.91 -11.68 -17.23
N ILE A 238 -12.73 -11.04 -17.38
CA ILE A 238 -12.17 -10.15 -16.34
C ILE A 238 -13.12 -9.00 -16.04
N LEU A 239 -13.64 -8.33 -17.06
CA LEU A 239 -14.56 -7.21 -16.90
C LEU A 239 -15.89 -7.64 -16.28
N GLU A 240 -16.45 -8.77 -16.71
CA GLU A 240 -17.66 -9.35 -16.12
C GLU A 240 -17.48 -9.69 -14.64
N MET A 241 -16.35 -10.30 -14.27
CA MET A 241 -16.03 -10.58 -12.87
C MET A 241 -15.94 -9.31 -12.03
N ARG A 242 -15.30 -8.27 -12.58
CA ARG A 242 -15.22 -6.96 -11.90
C ARG A 242 -16.61 -6.35 -11.69
N MET A 243 -17.49 -6.46 -12.65
CA MET A 243 -18.87 -5.96 -12.52
C MET A 243 -19.66 -6.75 -11.46
N GLN A 244 -19.46 -8.06 -11.37
CA GLN A 244 -20.21 -8.93 -10.44
C GLN A 244 -19.68 -8.87 -9.00
N THR A 245 -18.37 -8.73 -8.81
CA THR A 245 -17.71 -8.90 -7.50
C THR A 245 -16.91 -7.69 -7.05
N GLY A 246 -16.68 -6.71 -7.91
CA GLY A 246 -15.72 -5.60 -7.68
C GLY A 246 -14.26 -5.97 -7.92
N GLU A 247 -13.95 -7.22 -8.22
CA GLU A 247 -12.60 -7.77 -8.38
C GLU A 247 -12.52 -8.66 -9.65
N PRO A 248 -11.34 -8.97 -10.16
CA PRO A 248 -9.98 -8.73 -9.64
C PRO A 248 -9.50 -7.30 -9.78
N TYR A 249 -8.45 -6.92 -9.02
CA TYR A 249 -7.65 -5.73 -9.31
C TYR A 249 -6.89 -5.92 -10.63
N ILE A 250 -6.67 -4.83 -11.35
CA ILE A 250 -5.87 -4.83 -12.59
C ILE A 250 -4.53 -4.15 -12.28
N HIS A 251 -3.44 -4.88 -12.46
CA HIS A 251 -2.10 -4.42 -12.24
C HIS A 251 -1.28 -4.52 -13.53
N TYR A 252 -0.87 -3.37 -14.07
CA TYR A 252 -0.04 -3.29 -15.28
C TYR A 252 1.42 -3.55 -14.90
N ILE A 253 1.82 -4.83 -14.93
CA ILE A 253 3.10 -5.29 -14.40
C ILE A 253 4.31 -4.72 -15.15
N ASP A 254 4.22 -4.60 -16.46
CA ASP A 254 5.32 -4.09 -17.27
C ASP A 254 5.55 -2.60 -16.99
N GLU A 255 4.47 -1.81 -16.82
CA GLU A 255 4.60 -0.41 -16.44
C GLU A 255 5.19 -0.26 -15.03
N SER A 256 4.76 -1.07 -14.09
CA SER A 256 5.34 -1.07 -12.74
C SER A 256 6.84 -1.33 -12.77
N ASN A 257 7.30 -2.28 -13.57
CA ASN A 257 8.72 -2.58 -13.72
C ASN A 257 9.48 -1.50 -14.54
N ARG A 258 8.81 -0.82 -15.50
CA ARG A 258 9.42 0.34 -16.18
C ARG A 258 9.68 1.50 -15.23
N GLN A 259 8.78 1.75 -14.30
CA GLN A 259 8.88 2.84 -13.32
C GLN A 259 9.78 2.52 -12.12
N LEU A 260 10.20 1.28 -11.95
CA LEU A 260 11.12 0.90 -10.88
C LEU A 260 12.44 1.69 -11.01
N PRO A 261 12.99 2.27 -9.93
CA PRO A 261 14.26 2.98 -9.96
C PRO A 261 15.39 2.18 -10.60
N GLN A 262 16.23 2.84 -11.40
CA GLN A 262 17.26 2.16 -12.17
C GLN A 262 18.23 1.36 -11.29
N TRP A 263 18.62 1.91 -10.13
CA TRP A 263 19.51 1.21 -9.20
C TRP A 263 18.94 -0.08 -8.61
N LEU A 264 17.60 -0.21 -8.54
CA LEU A 264 16.95 -1.47 -8.16
C LEU A 264 16.92 -2.47 -9.32
N LYS A 265 16.70 -1.99 -10.55
CA LYS A 265 16.80 -2.81 -11.78
C LYS A 265 18.21 -3.37 -11.97
N ASP A 266 19.23 -2.55 -11.72
CA ASP A 266 20.65 -2.94 -11.84
C ASP A 266 21.03 -4.05 -10.86
N LYS A 267 20.27 -4.21 -9.77
CA LYS A 267 20.37 -5.32 -8.82
C LYS A 267 19.53 -6.55 -9.22
N GLY A 268 18.87 -6.54 -10.36
CA GLY A 268 18.00 -7.61 -10.81
C GLY A 268 16.66 -7.70 -10.10
N LEU A 269 16.29 -6.67 -9.32
CA LEU A 269 15.04 -6.65 -8.58
C LEU A 269 13.85 -6.37 -9.51
N LYS A 270 12.72 -7.02 -9.21
CA LYS A 270 11.47 -6.92 -10.00
C LYS A 270 10.26 -6.78 -9.10
N VAL A 271 9.28 -6.05 -9.60
CA VAL A 271 7.92 -6.04 -9.07
C VAL A 271 7.20 -7.28 -9.61
N HIS A 272 6.66 -8.11 -8.73
CA HIS A 272 5.91 -9.31 -9.09
C HIS A 272 4.40 -9.17 -8.83
N GLN A 273 4.01 -8.24 -7.98
CA GLN A 273 2.61 -7.97 -7.60
C GLN A 273 2.50 -6.59 -6.97
N SER A 274 1.27 -6.22 -6.61
CA SER A 274 1.00 -5.08 -5.74
C SER A 274 0.64 -5.56 -4.30
N ASN A 275 0.28 -4.62 -3.44
CA ASN A 275 -0.17 -4.89 -2.06
C ASN A 275 -1.68 -5.21 -2.02
N LEU A 276 -2.21 -5.34 -0.79
CA LEU A 276 -3.63 -5.62 -0.53
C LEU A 276 -4.58 -4.59 -1.18
N CYS A 277 -4.22 -3.31 -1.19
CA CYS A 277 -5.06 -2.22 -1.72
C CYS A 277 -4.65 -1.76 -3.13
N SER A 278 -3.66 -2.41 -3.74
CA SER A 278 -3.21 -2.19 -5.13
C SER A 278 -2.57 -0.82 -5.41
N GLU A 279 -2.03 -0.14 -4.40
CA GLU A 279 -1.35 1.17 -4.56
C GLU A 279 0.19 1.10 -4.52
N ILE A 280 0.77 -0.05 -4.19
CA ILE A 280 2.23 -0.19 -3.98
C ILE A 280 2.86 -1.04 -5.07
N ILE A 281 3.97 -0.56 -5.62
CA ILE A 281 4.79 -1.23 -6.63
C ILE A 281 6.24 -1.37 -6.13
N LEU A 282 6.47 -2.28 -5.21
CA LEU A 282 7.79 -2.55 -4.64
C LEU A 282 8.31 -3.94 -5.06
N PRO A 283 9.63 -4.12 -5.20
CA PRO A 283 10.19 -5.40 -5.60
C PRO A 283 10.11 -6.44 -4.49
N THR A 284 9.88 -7.68 -4.88
CA THR A 284 9.82 -8.85 -3.98
C THR A 284 10.59 -10.03 -4.57
N ASN A 285 11.12 -10.89 -3.72
CA ASN A 285 11.71 -12.17 -4.10
C ASN A 285 11.81 -13.09 -2.85
N GLU A 286 12.53 -14.20 -2.94
CA GLU A 286 12.73 -15.15 -1.85
C GLU A 286 13.38 -14.53 -0.60
N GLN A 287 14.11 -13.42 -0.73
CA GLN A 287 14.82 -12.74 0.38
C GLN A 287 14.10 -11.46 0.82
N ARG A 288 13.12 -10.98 0.04
CA ARG A 288 12.50 -9.66 0.23
C ARG A 288 10.99 -9.75 0.34
N THR A 289 10.49 -9.38 1.50
CA THR A 289 9.10 -9.00 1.71
C THR A 289 9.02 -7.49 1.77
N ALA A 290 8.39 -6.87 0.79
CA ALA A 290 8.32 -5.41 0.72
C ALA A 290 7.45 -4.83 1.83
N VAL A 291 7.80 -3.64 2.27
CA VAL A 291 7.20 -2.95 3.42
C VAL A 291 6.69 -1.59 3.01
N CYS A 292 5.42 -1.30 3.31
CA CYS A 292 4.77 -0.02 3.02
C CYS A 292 4.77 0.87 4.26
N CYS A 293 5.54 1.95 4.25
CA CYS A 293 5.60 2.94 5.31
C CYS A 293 4.91 4.23 4.85
N LEU A 294 3.66 4.44 5.28
CA LEU A 294 2.74 5.39 4.65
C LEU A 294 2.31 6.51 5.60
N SER A 295 2.06 7.69 5.02
CA SER A 295 1.25 8.78 5.57
C SER A 295 0.70 9.64 4.43
N SER A 296 -0.29 10.49 4.70
CA SER A 296 -0.94 11.26 3.64
C SER A 296 -1.05 12.74 3.98
N LEU A 297 -0.84 13.56 2.96
CA LEU A 297 -0.99 15.01 2.99
C LEU A 297 -2.45 15.36 2.73
N ASN A 298 -3.04 16.23 3.53
CA ASN A 298 -4.41 16.70 3.29
C ASN A 298 -4.41 17.87 2.32
N LEU A 299 -4.83 17.61 1.11
CA LEU A 299 -4.87 18.58 0.02
C LEU A 299 -5.93 19.65 0.22
N GLU A 300 -6.97 19.40 1.02
CA GLU A 300 -7.96 20.43 1.37
C GLU A 300 -7.30 21.67 1.99
N TYR A 301 -6.18 21.46 2.69
CA TYR A 301 -5.37 22.51 3.33
C TYR A 301 -4.12 22.88 2.53
N TYR A 302 -4.05 22.52 1.24
CA TYR A 302 -2.86 22.76 0.41
C TYR A 302 -2.40 24.21 0.43
N ASP A 303 -3.33 25.17 0.32
CA ASP A 303 -2.99 26.60 0.31
C ASP A 303 -2.40 27.10 1.62
N GLU A 304 -2.63 26.41 2.73
CA GLU A 304 -2.06 26.74 4.05
C GLU A 304 -0.63 26.20 4.19
N TRP A 305 -0.38 24.96 3.76
CA TRP A 305 0.92 24.31 3.99
C TRP A 305 1.90 24.36 2.82
N LYS A 306 1.47 24.72 1.61
CA LYS A 306 2.32 24.71 0.40
C LYS A 306 3.59 25.55 0.50
N ASN A 307 3.59 26.61 1.32
CA ASN A 307 4.72 27.50 1.53
C ASN A 307 5.51 27.20 2.82
N ASP A 308 5.12 26.20 3.58
CA ASP A 308 5.89 25.77 4.75
C ASP A 308 7.16 25.05 4.29
N ALA A 309 8.31 25.63 4.63
CA ALA A 309 9.61 25.16 4.14
C ALA A 309 10.03 23.80 4.71
N LEU A 310 9.48 23.40 5.86
CA LEU A 310 9.89 22.20 6.59
C LEU A 310 8.87 21.08 6.50
N PHE A 311 7.61 21.36 6.17
CA PHE A 311 6.51 20.39 6.27
C PHE A 311 6.81 19.06 5.57
N LEU A 312 7.11 19.10 4.28
CA LEU A 312 7.34 17.88 3.49
C LEU A 312 8.61 17.13 3.92
N ARG A 313 9.66 17.88 4.29
CA ARG A 313 10.88 17.29 4.83
C ARG A 313 10.63 16.63 6.18
N ASP A 314 9.90 17.29 7.08
CA ASP A 314 9.57 16.75 8.40
C ASP A 314 8.71 15.46 8.30
N VAL A 315 7.80 15.39 7.32
CA VAL A 315 6.99 14.18 7.06
C VAL A 315 7.88 13.04 6.56
N ALA A 316 8.80 13.31 5.63
CA ALA A 316 9.73 12.29 5.14
C ALA A 316 10.66 11.80 6.28
N GLU A 317 11.17 12.70 7.10
CA GLU A 317 12.01 12.38 8.26
C GLU A 317 11.24 11.56 9.31
N MET A 318 9.99 11.88 9.57
CA MET A 318 9.12 11.10 10.46
C MET A 318 8.93 9.67 9.94
N LEU A 319 8.67 9.49 8.63
CA LEU A 319 8.54 8.15 8.04
C LEU A 319 9.85 7.36 8.05
N ASP A 320 11.01 8.03 7.93
CA ASP A 320 12.30 7.39 8.13
C ASP A 320 12.45 6.86 9.57
N ASN A 321 11.99 7.61 10.56
CA ASN A 321 11.98 7.19 11.96
C ASN A 321 11.00 6.03 12.22
N VAL A 322 9.82 6.06 11.60
CA VAL A 322 8.83 4.95 11.65
C VAL A 322 9.44 3.68 11.07
N LEU A 323 10.09 3.79 9.91
CA LEU A 323 10.75 2.67 9.25
C LEU A 323 11.91 2.13 10.09
N GLN A 324 12.71 3.01 10.70
CA GLN A 324 13.79 2.60 11.59
C GLN A 324 13.26 1.88 12.83
N HIS A 325 12.18 2.38 13.43
CA HIS A 325 11.52 1.70 14.55
C HIS A 325 11.06 0.29 14.17
N PHE A 326 10.49 0.13 12.97
CA PHE A 326 10.13 -1.19 12.45
C PHE A 326 11.35 -2.11 12.31
N ILE A 327 12.43 -1.63 11.70
CA ILE A 327 13.68 -2.39 11.49
C ILE A 327 14.25 -2.88 12.82
N ASP A 328 14.27 -2.00 13.83
CA ASP A 328 14.86 -2.29 15.14
C ASP A 328 14.01 -3.26 15.99
N ASN A 329 12.69 -3.32 15.75
CA ASN A 329 11.74 -4.08 16.57
C ASN A 329 11.08 -5.26 15.83
N ALA A 330 11.29 -5.42 14.53
CA ALA A 330 10.73 -6.52 13.76
C ALA A 330 11.34 -7.86 14.23
N PRO A 331 10.52 -8.85 14.61
CA PRO A 331 11.02 -10.15 15.06
C PRO A 331 11.63 -10.96 13.91
N ASP A 332 12.44 -11.97 14.24
CA ASP A 332 13.09 -12.83 13.25
C ASP A 332 12.10 -13.63 12.39
N THR A 333 10.87 -13.85 12.88
CA THR A 333 9.80 -14.50 12.14
C THR A 333 9.38 -13.75 10.88
N ILE A 334 9.74 -12.44 10.76
CA ILE A 334 9.52 -11.59 9.58
C ILE A 334 10.84 -10.96 9.11
N SER A 335 11.93 -11.73 9.15
CA SER A 335 13.27 -11.27 8.79
C SER A 335 13.38 -10.77 7.36
N ARG A 336 12.63 -11.32 6.41
CA ARG A 336 12.59 -10.86 5.01
C ARG A 336 12.00 -9.44 4.90
N ALA A 337 10.99 -9.11 5.70
CA ALA A 337 10.43 -7.77 5.77
C ALA A 337 11.43 -6.77 6.38
N ARG A 338 12.11 -7.16 7.46
CA ARG A 338 13.19 -6.36 8.07
C ARG A 338 14.33 -6.13 7.09
N PHE A 339 14.76 -7.15 6.36
CA PHE A 339 15.80 -7.05 5.34
C PHE A 339 15.42 -6.06 4.22
N SER A 340 14.22 -6.22 3.64
CA SER A 340 13.72 -5.31 2.60
C SER A 340 13.65 -3.86 3.09
N ALA A 341 13.06 -3.63 4.27
CA ALA A 341 12.95 -2.32 4.88
C ALA A 341 14.32 -1.65 5.09
N SER A 342 15.30 -2.42 5.58
CA SER A 342 16.67 -1.93 5.84
C SER A 342 17.41 -1.52 4.58
N ASN A 343 17.27 -2.31 3.51
CA ASN A 343 18.04 -2.12 2.27
C ASN A 343 17.40 -1.11 1.34
N GLU A 344 16.09 -1.15 1.17
CA GLU A 344 15.38 -0.32 0.21
C GLU A 344 14.98 1.04 0.81
N ARG A 345 14.60 1.06 2.09
CA ARG A 345 14.10 2.22 2.83
C ARG A 345 13.04 3.01 2.07
N SER A 346 12.08 2.31 1.47
CA SER A 346 10.99 2.96 0.73
C SER A 346 9.93 3.52 1.67
N ILE A 347 9.48 4.74 1.39
CA ILE A 347 8.35 5.40 2.04
C ILE A 347 7.28 5.73 1.00
N GLY A 348 6.05 5.98 1.46
CA GLY A 348 4.93 6.32 0.61
C GLY A 348 4.13 7.49 1.17
N ILE A 349 4.47 8.71 0.78
CA ILE A 349 3.72 9.91 1.10
C ILE A 349 2.62 10.06 0.06
N GLY A 350 1.37 9.94 0.52
CA GLY A 350 0.18 10.04 -0.32
C GLY A 350 -0.61 11.32 -0.09
N ALA A 351 -1.87 11.28 -0.50
CA ALA A 351 -2.78 12.41 -0.40
C ALA A 351 -4.19 11.97 -0.03
N LEU A 352 -4.93 12.86 0.64
CA LEU A 352 -6.38 12.82 0.81
C LEU A 352 -6.93 14.24 0.60
N GLY A 353 -8.24 14.38 0.51
CA GLY A 353 -8.87 15.72 0.41
C GLY A 353 -8.80 16.35 -0.98
N TRP A 354 -8.54 15.59 -2.04
CA TRP A 354 -8.49 16.13 -3.39
C TRP A 354 -9.84 16.72 -3.84
N HIS A 355 -10.93 15.94 -3.71
CA HIS A 355 -12.26 16.43 -4.08
C HIS A 355 -12.71 17.59 -3.20
N ALA A 356 -12.43 17.53 -1.89
CA ALA A 356 -12.71 18.63 -0.97
C ALA A 356 -12.00 19.93 -1.40
N LEU A 357 -10.73 19.85 -1.84
CA LEU A 357 -10.02 21.00 -2.38
C LEU A 357 -10.69 21.56 -3.65
N LEU A 358 -11.10 20.70 -4.57
CA LEU A 358 -11.78 21.12 -5.80
C LEU A 358 -13.10 21.83 -5.47
N GLN A 359 -13.90 21.29 -4.52
CA GLN A 359 -15.14 21.92 -4.07
C GLN A 359 -14.86 23.28 -3.42
N LYS A 360 -13.88 23.38 -2.54
CA LYS A 360 -13.48 24.63 -1.88
C LYS A 360 -13.05 25.71 -2.88
N LYS A 361 -12.49 25.28 -4.02
CA LYS A 361 -12.06 26.19 -5.11
C LYS A 361 -13.13 26.38 -6.21
N ASN A 362 -14.29 25.76 -6.09
CA ASN A 362 -15.32 25.73 -7.13
C ASN A 362 -14.79 25.26 -8.50
N ILE A 363 -13.93 24.24 -8.50
CA ILE A 363 -13.37 23.66 -9.71
C ILE A 363 -14.11 22.35 -10.02
N PRO A 364 -14.76 22.24 -11.19
CA PRO A 364 -15.39 20.98 -11.61
C PRO A 364 -14.36 19.85 -11.75
N TRP A 365 -14.73 18.64 -11.32
CA TRP A 365 -13.88 17.46 -11.31
C TRP A 365 -13.25 17.16 -12.68
N GLU A 366 -14.06 17.18 -13.74
CA GLU A 366 -13.65 16.82 -15.10
C GLU A 366 -13.10 18.02 -15.91
N SER A 367 -12.66 19.07 -15.24
CA SER A 367 -12.18 20.27 -15.92
C SER A 367 -10.69 20.27 -16.18
N SER A 368 -10.24 21.02 -17.19
CA SER A 368 -8.83 21.31 -17.43
C SER A 368 -8.17 22.04 -16.27
N LEU A 369 -8.93 22.80 -15.48
CA LEU A 369 -8.45 23.46 -14.27
C LEU A 369 -8.08 22.44 -13.20
N ALA A 370 -8.89 21.40 -13.01
CA ALA A 370 -8.56 20.29 -12.09
C ALA A 370 -7.29 19.57 -12.54
N THR A 371 -7.15 19.28 -13.84
CA THR A 371 -5.94 18.68 -14.41
C THR A 371 -4.70 19.54 -14.19
N GLY A 372 -4.83 20.86 -14.41
CA GLY A 372 -3.74 21.83 -14.17
C GLY A 372 -3.33 21.89 -12.71
N LEU A 373 -4.30 21.97 -11.80
CA LEU A 373 -4.07 21.99 -10.35
C LEU A 373 -3.42 20.70 -9.86
N ASN A 374 -3.87 19.54 -10.34
CA ASN A 374 -3.26 18.24 -10.04
C ASN A 374 -1.77 18.21 -10.41
N LYS A 375 -1.43 18.61 -11.63
CA LYS A 375 -0.04 18.69 -12.08
C LYS A 375 0.79 19.63 -11.21
N GLN A 376 0.25 20.81 -10.89
CA GLN A 376 0.92 21.80 -10.05
C GLN A 376 1.22 21.25 -8.66
N ILE A 377 0.22 20.67 -7.98
CA ILE A 377 0.37 20.15 -6.62
C ILE A 377 1.39 19.00 -6.58
N PHE A 378 1.21 17.98 -7.42
CA PHE A 378 2.07 16.81 -7.35
C PHE A 378 3.48 17.05 -7.90
N SER A 379 3.68 18.01 -8.83
CA SER A 379 5.02 18.47 -9.20
C SER A 379 5.72 19.19 -8.04
N HIS A 380 5.00 20.03 -7.31
CA HIS A 380 5.51 20.70 -6.10
C HIS A 380 5.91 19.68 -5.03
N VAL A 381 4.97 18.78 -4.67
CA VAL A 381 5.21 17.76 -3.63
C VAL A 381 6.40 16.87 -4.01
N ARG A 382 6.42 16.34 -5.24
CA ARG A 382 7.51 15.48 -5.72
C ARG A 382 8.85 16.21 -5.71
N GLY A 383 8.89 17.47 -6.16
CA GLY A 383 10.11 18.28 -6.15
C GLY A 383 10.67 18.44 -4.74
N LYS A 384 9.83 18.83 -3.78
CA LYS A 384 10.23 18.99 -2.38
C LYS A 384 10.61 17.69 -1.70
N LEU A 385 9.95 16.59 -2.00
CA LEU A 385 10.32 15.28 -1.46
C LEU A 385 11.64 14.77 -2.05
N ASN A 386 11.94 15.05 -3.31
CA ASN A 386 13.25 14.74 -3.89
C ASN A 386 14.36 15.54 -3.21
N GLU A 387 14.15 16.84 -2.94
CA GLU A 387 15.11 17.66 -2.17
C GLU A 387 15.34 17.07 -0.76
N ALA A 388 14.25 16.70 -0.07
CA ALA A 388 14.31 16.09 1.26
C ALA A 388 15.04 14.74 1.23
N ASN A 389 14.81 13.91 0.20
CA ASN A 389 15.48 12.62 0.02
C ASN A 389 17.01 12.77 -0.09
N GLN A 390 17.47 13.71 -0.91
CA GLN A 390 18.90 14.02 -1.05
C GLN A 390 19.48 14.60 0.23
N GLN A 391 18.76 15.46 0.92
CA GLN A 391 19.20 16.05 2.18
C GLN A 391 19.33 15.00 3.28
N LEU A 392 18.32 14.14 3.45
CA LEU A 392 18.35 13.06 4.44
C LEU A 392 19.39 12.00 4.09
N GLY A 393 19.64 11.75 2.80
CA GLY A 393 20.73 10.89 2.33
C GLY A 393 22.11 11.40 2.78
N LYS A 394 22.35 12.72 2.73
CA LYS A 394 23.59 13.34 3.23
C LYS A 394 23.70 13.31 4.76
N GLU A 395 22.58 13.53 5.46
CA GLU A 395 22.55 13.62 6.93
C GLU A 395 22.59 12.24 7.61
N ARG A 396 21.95 11.23 7.04
CA ARG A 396 21.70 9.92 7.65
C ARG A 396 22.30 8.72 6.90
N GLY A 397 22.91 9.00 5.75
CA GLY A 397 23.39 7.98 4.82
C GLY A 397 22.33 7.55 3.81
N GLU A 398 22.81 7.06 2.68
CA GLU A 398 21.98 6.51 1.62
C GLU A 398 21.36 5.16 2.02
N ALA A 399 20.20 4.81 1.43
CA ALA A 399 19.72 3.44 1.53
C ALA A 399 20.76 2.49 0.92
N PRO A 400 21.00 1.29 1.52
CA PRO A 400 21.95 0.32 0.98
C PRO A 400 21.70 -0.05 -0.48
N ASP A 401 20.44 -0.09 -0.92
CA ASP A 401 20.11 -0.33 -2.33
C ASP A 401 20.34 0.88 -3.23
N ALA A 402 20.38 2.09 -2.69
CA ALA A 402 20.52 3.35 -3.42
C ALA A 402 21.91 3.99 -3.28
N VAL A 403 22.92 3.25 -2.88
CA VAL A 403 24.30 3.74 -2.71
C VAL A 403 24.82 4.35 -4.03
N GLY A 404 25.39 5.54 -3.93
CA GLY A 404 25.92 6.32 -5.06
C GLY A 404 24.88 7.23 -5.72
N THR A 405 23.62 7.23 -5.24
CA THR A 405 22.57 8.10 -5.77
C THR A 405 22.31 9.36 -4.95
N GLY A 406 22.82 9.41 -3.72
CA GLY A 406 22.53 10.45 -2.71
C GLY A 406 21.19 10.28 -2.00
N ASN A 407 20.42 9.23 -2.29
CA ASN A 407 19.06 9.04 -1.80
C ASN A 407 19.01 8.28 -0.47
N ARG A 408 18.25 8.83 0.49
CA ARG A 408 17.87 8.13 1.71
C ARG A 408 16.84 7.03 1.45
N PHE A 409 15.94 7.24 0.50
CA PHE A 409 14.82 6.38 0.18
C PHE A 409 14.85 5.95 -1.29
N SER A 410 14.48 4.70 -1.58
CA SER A 410 14.32 4.25 -2.95
C SER A 410 12.99 4.69 -3.58
N HIS A 411 11.93 4.82 -2.78
CA HIS A 411 10.63 5.35 -3.19
C HIS A 411 10.13 6.40 -2.20
N LEU A 412 9.31 7.34 -2.66
CA LEU A 412 8.87 8.49 -1.86
C LEU A 412 7.36 8.61 -1.73
N MET A 413 6.60 8.20 -2.73
CA MET A 413 5.18 8.51 -2.84
C MET A 413 4.35 7.27 -3.14
N ALA A 414 3.16 7.22 -2.52
CA ALA A 414 2.12 6.24 -2.83
C ALA A 414 0.76 6.80 -2.41
N ILE A 415 -0.27 6.58 -3.21
CA ILE A 415 -1.62 7.09 -2.94
C ILE A 415 -2.45 5.99 -2.28
N ALA A 416 -2.53 6.01 -0.96
CA ALA A 416 -3.34 5.08 -0.18
C ALA A 416 -4.84 5.43 -0.23
N PRO A 417 -5.76 4.46 0.01
CA PRO A 417 -7.21 4.70 -0.10
C PRO A 417 -7.80 5.62 0.99
N ASN A 418 -7.21 5.74 2.16
CA ASN A 418 -7.53 6.70 3.23
C ASN A 418 -8.99 6.71 3.74
N ALA A 419 -9.74 5.61 3.68
CA ALA A 419 -11.15 5.58 4.05
C ALA A 419 -11.42 6.02 5.50
N SER A 420 -10.68 5.48 6.49
CA SER A 420 -10.82 5.88 7.90
C SER A 420 -10.12 7.21 8.19
N SER A 421 -9.00 7.47 7.52
CA SER A 421 -8.23 8.70 7.72
C SER A 421 -9.01 9.95 7.29
N SER A 422 -9.78 9.88 6.19
CA SER A 422 -10.60 11.00 5.73
C SER A 422 -11.69 11.37 6.74
N ILE A 423 -12.31 10.38 7.39
CA ILE A 423 -13.29 10.61 8.44
C ILE A 423 -12.65 11.34 9.63
N ILE A 424 -11.47 10.88 10.06
CA ILE A 424 -10.73 11.48 11.18
C ILE A 424 -10.27 12.90 10.85
N MET A 425 -9.88 13.16 9.62
CA MET A 425 -9.38 14.47 9.17
C MET A 425 -10.53 15.44 8.82
N GLY A 426 -11.56 15.53 9.66
CA GLY A 426 -12.68 16.44 9.49
C GLY A 426 -13.66 16.02 8.40
N ASN A 427 -13.78 14.71 8.16
CA ASN A 427 -14.65 14.16 7.12
C ASN A 427 -14.36 14.73 5.72
N THR A 428 -13.08 14.87 5.39
CA THR A 428 -12.61 15.27 4.06
C THR A 428 -12.78 14.14 3.04
N SER A 429 -12.57 14.41 1.75
CA SER A 429 -12.67 13.36 0.73
C SER A 429 -11.51 12.34 0.83
N PRO A 430 -11.77 11.04 0.60
CA PRO A 430 -10.74 10.01 0.70
C PRO A 430 -9.79 10.07 -0.50
N SER A 431 -8.48 9.95 -0.24
CA SER A 431 -7.46 9.84 -1.28
C SER A 431 -7.59 10.94 -2.35
N ILE A 432 -7.53 10.55 -3.61
CA ILE A 432 -7.79 11.37 -4.80
C ILE A 432 -9.16 11.05 -5.43
N GLU A 433 -10.05 10.43 -4.66
CA GLU A 433 -11.38 10.00 -5.10
C GLU A 433 -12.45 11.07 -4.75
N PRO A 434 -13.61 11.06 -5.41
CA PRO A 434 -14.74 11.87 -4.99
C PRO A 434 -15.28 11.41 -3.62
N PHE A 435 -16.02 12.28 -2.95
CA PHE A 435 -16.84 11.87 -1.80
C PHE A 435 -17.78 10.73 -2.20
N ARG A 436 -17.98 9.79 -1.30
CA ARG A 436 -18.89 8.65 -1.45
C ARG A 436 -20.30 9.03 -1.03
#